data_619eb29d1a0568b2f9fe55862bdf5a39
#
_entry.id   619eb29d1a0568b2f9fe55862bdf5a39
#
_cell.length_a   1.000
_cell.length_b   1.000
_cell.length_c   1.000
_cell.angle_alpha   90.00
_cell.angle_beta   90.00
_cell.angle_gamma   90.00
#
_symmetry.space_group_name_H-M   'P 1'
#
loop_
_entity.id
_entity.type
_entity.pdbx_description
1 polymer ?
#
loop_
_entity_poly.entity_id
_entity_poly.type
_entity_poly.pdbx_seq_one_letter_code
_entity_poly.pdbx_strand_id
1 'polypeptide(L)'
;IAACPGYYEKAKVVLPRALEEVKATMKQMELEKIDLSYLEPEQKINAIENALEKTISLLDTGNFDQASDALDEIGDHILALQDDILNEKHAYDEIHGNLEETLSVVDQIEVELKEIVNLYTNIKDRFGLEDWTQRFMLANEQLISLKKKRDSIVNLLKNDEQTSVELVHQYREYTQEVEEFHAQVKDMKQKLVGASSDESRAKKQLIKLQLILNEVRLSAMTRHLPSISSSFNEDIKEGERLISRVRVVLEHSPLDVQTLNADLQDAIDFVYRLYNNANNLIGVAIMVENAIVFGNRFRSSHPAIDSGLTRAELCFQNGEYTRALKIAIQSIENMHPGVYEKLVARKDPAVMNVAQ
;
A
#
# COMPACT_ATOMS: atom_id res chain seq x y z
N ILE A 1 49.93 53.70 5.16
CA ILE A 1 50.43 52.90 6.32
C ILE A 1 49.26 52.41 7.24
N ALA A 2 48.07 52.33 6.72
CA ALA A 2 46.88 51.90 7.53
C ALA A 2 46.22 50.60 7.15
N ALA A 3 46.84 49.74 6.31
CA ALA A 3 46.26 48.51 5.85
C ALA A 3 46.78 47.22 6.54
N CYS A 4 47.65 47.38 7.57
CA CYS A 4 48.37 46.26 8.18
C CYS A 4 47.65 45.40 9.25
N PRO A 5 46.64 45.85 10.02
CA PRO A 5 46.13 45.01 11.12
C PRO A 5 45.38 43.76 10.60
N GLY A 6 44.69 43.83 9.46
CA GLY A 6 43.94 42.72 8.93
C GLY A 6 44.79 41.54 8.43
N TYR A 7 45.94 41.80 7.80
CA TYR A 7 46.84 40.73 7.34
C TYR A 7 47.53 40.00 8.48
N TYR A 8 47.96 40.73 9.52
CA TYR A 8 48.51 40.14 10.74
C TYR A 8 47.47 39.29 11.49
N GLU A 9 46.25 39.78 11.59
CA GLU A 9 45.15 39.01 12.17
C GLU A 9 44.87 37.73 11.39
N LYS A 10 44.82 37.81 10.05
CA LYS A 10 44.65 36.66 9.17
C LYS A 10 45.79 35.64 9.33
N ALA A 11 47.05 36.11 9.38
CA ALA A 11 48.25 35.27 9.49
C ALA A 11 48.42 34.63 10.88
N LYS A 12 48.12 35.35 11.96
CA LYS A 12 48.43 34.94 13.35
C LYS A 12 47.22 34.35 14.10
N VAL A 13 46.02 34.61 13.65
CA VAL A 13 44.79 34.18 14.33
C VAL A 13 43.88 33.32 13.45
N VAL A 14 43.46 33.85 12.28
CA VAL A 14 42.42 33.21 11.46
C VAL A 14 42.92 31.91 10.82
N LEU A 15 44.03 31.97 10.07
CA LEU A 15 44.55 30.79 9.38
C LEU A 15 45.10 29.70 10.33
N PRO A 16 45.85 30.05 11.41
CA PRO A 16 46.25 29.05 12.42
C PRO A 16 45.05 28.36 13.08
N ARG A 17 43.96 29.11 13.38
CA ARG A 17 42.75 28.52 13.93
C ARG A 17 42.08 27.56 12.96
N ALA A 18 41.95 27.94 11.68
CA ALA A 18 41.43 27.04 10.63
C ALA A 18 42.28 25.78 10.50
N LEU A 19 43.60 25.88 10.58
CA LEU A 19 44.50 24.74 10.55
C LEU A 19 44.36 23.82 11.76
N GLU A 20 44.14 24.39 12.95
CA GLU A 20 43.85 23.58 14.15
C GLU A 20 42.50 22.87 14.05
N GLU A 21 41.51 23.44 13.39
CA GLU A 21 40.24 22.77 13.09
C GLU A 21 40.45 21.59 12.13
N VAL A 22 41.29 21.74 11.11
CA VAL A 22 41.67 20.61 10.22
C VAL A 22 42.39 19.49 10.99
N LYS A 23 43.33 19.83 11.85
CA LYS A 23 44.04 18.85 12.69
C LYS A 23 43.09 18.13 13.67
N ALA A 24 42.12 18.84 14.22
CA ALA A 24 41.11 18.25 15.09
C ALA A 24 40.22 17.26 14.32
N THR A 25 39.81 17.61 13.09
CA THR A 25 39.06 16.74 12.20
C THR A 25 39.86 15.49 11.84
N MET A 26 41.15 15.65 11.50
CA MET A 26 42.06 14.52 11.25
C MET A 26 42.13 13.54 12.42
N LYS A 27 42.33 14.07 13.64
CA LYS A 27 42.33 13.23 14.85
C LYS A 27 41.04 12.43 15.05
N GLN A 28 39.92 13.05 14.72
CA GLN A 28 38.64 12.38 14.80
C GLN A 28 38.58 11.23 13.78
N MET A 29 39.07 11.44 12.54
CA MET A 29 39.12 10.39 11.52
C MET A 29 39.99 9.21 11.91
N GLU A 30 41.15 9.48 12.53
CA GLU A 30 42.02 8.40 13.07
C GLU A 30 41.31 7.59 14.16
N LEU A 31 40.53 8.23 15.03
CA LEU A 31 39.73 7.53 16.04
C LEU A 31 38.64 6.67 15.42
N GLU A 32 38.05 7.11 14.32
CA GLU A 32 37.06 6.38 13.54
C GLU A 32 37.70 5.34 12.61
N LYS A 33 39.03 5.23 12.56
CA LYS A 33 39.82 4.33 11.73
C LYS A 33 39.65 4.54 10.24
N ILE A 34 39.43 5.79 9.83
CA ILE A 34 39.37 6.20 8.44
C ILE A 34 40.78 6.46 7.96
N ASP A 35 41.23 5.75 6.92
CA ASP A 35 42.57 5.94 6.36
C ASP A 35 42.64 7.19 5.49
N LEU A 36 43.49 8.14 5.91
CA LEU A 36 43.79 9.39 5.20
C LEU A 36 45.21 9.40 4.62
N SER A 37 45.95 8.30 4.67
CA SER A 37 47.36 8.22 4.29
C SER A 37 47.64 8.66 2.86
N TYR A 38 46.72 8.42 1.94
CA TYR A 38 46.82 8.81 0.54
C TYR A 38 46.72 10.33 0.32
N LEU A 39 46.09 11.07 1.21
CA LEU A 39 46.00 12.55 1.18
C LEU A 39 47.29 13.21 1.64
N GLU A 40 48.17 12.44 2.27
CA GLU A 40 49.41 12.95 2.90
C GLU A 40 49.18 14.22 3.77
N PRO A 41 48.17 14.19 4.66
CA PRO A 41 47.71 15.41 5.34
C PRO A 41 48.77 16.01 6.24
N GLU A 42 49.60 15.19 6.87
CA GLU A 42 50.70 15.69 7.70
C GLU A 42 51.73 16.49 6.90
N GLN A 43 52.09 16.03 5.69
CA GLN A 43 53.01 16.73 4.81
C GLN A 43 52.41 18.05 4.31
N LYS A 44 51.10 18.05 3.96
CA LYS A 44 50.37 19.25 3.54
C LYS A 44 50.29 20.27 4.70
N ILE A 45 50.01 19.83 5.90
CA ILE A 45 49.95 20.65 7.10
C ILE A 45 51.31 21.28 7.38
N ASN A 46 52.39 20.52 7.37
CA ASN A 46 53.73 21.01 7.54
C ASN A 46 54.13 22.06 6.46
N ALA A 47 53.72 21.81 5.22
CA ALA A 47 53.94 22.77 4.14
C ALA A 47 53.19 24.09 4.37
N ILE A 48 51.96 24.04 4.84
CA ILE A 48 51.12 25.20 5.19
C ILE A 48 51.72 25.95 6.36
N GLU A 49 52.19 25.28 7.42
CA GLU A 49 52.84 25.90 8.58
C GLU A 49 54.12 26.65 8.17
N ASN A 50 54.96 26.00 7.35
CA ASN A 50 56.17 26.65 6.81
C ASN A 50 55.85 27.86 5.92
N ALA A 51 54.77 27.80 5.13
CA ALA A 51 54.31 28.91 4.30
C ALA A 51 53.80 30.08 5.17
N LEU A 52 53.08 29.79 6.26
CA LEU A 52 52.64 30.79 7.23
C LEU A 52 53.79 31.51 7.90
N GLU A 53 54.82 30.78 8.34
CA GLU A 53 56.04 31.39 8.94
C GLU A 53 56.77 32.32 7.97
N LYS A 54 56.94 31.89 6.70
CA LYS A 54 57.52 32.74 5.65
C LYS A 54 56.68 33.98 5.39
N THR A 55 55.37 33.84 5.35
CA THR A 55 54.45 34.96 5.12
C THR A 55 54.48 35.99 6.29
N ILE A 56 54.57 35.50 7.52
CA ILE A 56 54.76 36.39 8.67
C ILE A 56 56.07 37.19 8.54
N SER A 57 57.16 36.54 8.09
CA SER A 57 58.42 37.20 7.81
C SER A 57 58.32 38.27 6.69
N LEU A 58 57.51 38.03 5.66
CA LEU A 58 57.23 39.05 4.61
C LEU A 58 56.43 40.22 5.16
N LEU A 59 55.48 40.00 6.05
CA LEU A 59 54.75 41.07 6.74
C LEU A 59 55.68 41.92 7.62
N ASP A 60 56.61 41.29 8.34
CA ASP A 60 57.55 41.93 9.20
C ASP A 60 58.58 42.76 8.40
N THR A 61 58.85 42.39 7.13
CA THR A 61 59.72 43.13 6.21
C THR A 61 58.98 44.17 5.37
N GLY A 62 57.69 44.34 5.52
CA GLY A 62 56.87 45.35 4.85
C GLY A 62 56.40 44.96 3.39
N ASN A 63 56.58 43.75 2.98
CA ASN A 63 56.16 43.24 1.63
C ASN A 63 54.68 42.82 1.64
N PHE A 64 53.76 43.77 1.81
CA PHE A 64 52.34 43.50 2.05
C PHE A 64 51.63 42.89 0.86
N ASP A 65 51.94 43.26 -0.38
CA ASP A 65 51.30 42.69 -1.58
C ASP A 65 51.61 41.21 -1.73
N GLN A 66 52.87 40.80 -1.61
CA GLN A 66 53.28 39.41 -1.66
C GLN A 66 52.76 38.58 -0.51
N ALA A 67 52.66 39.21 0.66
CA ALA A 67 52.09 38.56 1.84
C ALA A 67 50.58 38.35 1.71
N SER A 68 49.87 39.29 1.08
CA SER A 68 48.42 39.14 0.80
C SER A 68 48.14 37.96 -0.10
N ASP A 69 48.82 37.85 -1.22
CA ASP A 69 48.68 36.77 -2.19
C ASP A 69 49.01 35.40 -1.55
N ALA A 70 50.09 35.37 -0.75
CA ALA A 70 50.47 34.16 -0.02
C ALA A 70 49.45 33.75 1.05
N LEU A 71 48.80 34.71 1.75
CA LEU A 71 47.75 34.41 2.73
C LEU A 71 46.47 33.87 2.07
N ASP A 72 46.15 34.35 0.88
CA ASP A 72 44.99 33.83 0.12
C ASP A 72 45.28 32.39 -0.37
N GLU A 73 46.48 32.16 -0.93
CA GLU A 73 46.90 30.81 -1.36
C GLU A 73 46.94 29.80 -0.19
N ILE A 74 47.45 30.22 0.98
CA ILE A 74 47.43 29.39 2.18
C ILE A 74 45.99 29.08 2.63
N GLY A 75 45.11 30.09 2.60
CA GLY A 75 43.69 29.90 2.90
C GLY A 75 43.02 28.87 1.99
N ASP A 76 43.28 28.98 0.70
CA ASP A 76 42.75 28.02 -0.31
C ASP A 76 43.29 26.60 -0.09
N HIS A 77 44.58 26.46 0.27
CA HIS A 77 45.15 25.15 0.61
C HIS A 77 44.55 24.52 1.86
N ILE A 78 44.27 25.31 2.89
CA ILE A 78 43.61 24.85 4.13
C ILE A 78 42.20 24.39 3.81
N LEU A 79 41.42 25.16 3.04
CA LEU A 79 40.06 24.82 2.65
C LEU A 79 40.04 23.55 1.78
N ALA A 80 40.94 23.45 0.79
CA ALA A 80 41.02 22.26 -0.06
C ALA A 80 41.34 20.99 0.75
N LEU A 81 42.28 21.08 1.69
CA LEU A 81 42.61 19.94 2.58
C LEU A 81 41.43 19.55 3.47
N GLN A 82 40.72 20.54 4.02
CA GLN A 82 39.53 20.31 4.83
C GLN A 82 38.42 19.62 4.01
N ASP A 83 38.18 20.10 2.80
CA ASP A 83 37.20 19.50 1.88
C ASP A 83 37.55 18.06 1.50
N ASP A 84 38.85 17.81 1.21
CA ASP A 84 39.32 16.45 0.91
C ASP A 84 39.07 15.46 2.08
N ILE A 85 39.38 15.89 3.32
CA ILE A 85 39.16 15.10 4.53
C ILE A 85 37.67 14.87 4.78
N LEU A 86 36.84 15.89 4.63
CA LEU A 86 35.39 15.78 4.81
C LEU A 86 34.75 14.93 3.73
N ASN A 87 35.21 14.99 2.49
CA ASN A 87 34.73 14.15 1.40
C ASN A 87 35.01 12.66 1.67
N GLU A 88 36.20 12.35 2.18
CA GLU A 88 36.53 10.97 2.58
C GLU A 88 35.63 10.48 3.71
N LYS A 89 35.38 11.34 4.71
CA LYS A 89 34.43 11.01 5.79
C LYS A 89 33.03 10.75 5.25
N HIS A 90 32.52 11.63 4.43
CA HIS A 90 31.17 11.45 3.87
C HIS A 90 31.06 10.17 3.06
N ALA A 91 32.07 9.86 2.26
CA ALA A 91 32.12 8.63 1.49
C ALA A 91 32.18 7.38 2.40
N TYR A 92 32.99 7.42 3.47
CA TYR A 92 33.08 6.35 4.45
C TYR A 92 31.75 6.13 5.17
N ASP A 93 31.13 7.20 5.67
CA ASP A 93 29.85 7.13 6.38
C ASP A 93 28.74 6.61 5.47
N GLU A 94 28.70 7.00 4.19
CA GLU A 94 27.74 6.53 3.21
C GLU A 94 27.87 5.03 2.95
N ILE A 95 29.10 4.54 2.80
CA ILE A 95 29.34 3.11 2.57
C ILE A 95 29.01 2.30 3.82
N HIS A 96 29.49 2.70 4.98
CA HIS A 96 29.40 1.90 6.21
C HIS A 96 28.07 2.06 6.94
N GLY A 97 27.34 3.15 6.70
CA GLY A 97 26.07 3.41 7.39
C GLY A 97 25.00 2.36 7.12
N ASN A 98 24.94 1.83 5.90
CA ASN A 98 23.93 0.86 5.47
C ASN A 98 24.51 -0.38 4.78
N LEU A 99 25.81 -0.66 4.97
CA LEU A 99 26.51 -1.70 4.25
C LEU A 99 25.89 -3.08 4.41
N GLU A 100 25.64 -3.51 5.67
CA GLU A 100 25.10 -4.83 5.96
C GLU A 100 23.69 -5.00 5.37
N GLU A 101 22.86 -3.99 5.51
CA GLU A 101 21.51 -3.99 4.95
C GLU A 101 21.55 -4.10 3.43
N THR A 102 22.34 -3.25 2.77
CA THR A 102 22.48 -3.22 1.29
C THR A 102 23.04 -4.54 0.74
N LEU A 103 24.01 -5.13 1.42
CA LEU A 103 24.59 -6.42 0.99
C LEU A 103 23.59 -7.58 1.15
N SER A 104 22.72 -7.53 2.16
CA SER A 104 21.73 -8.58 2.43
C SER A 104 20.55 -8.55 1.45
N VAL A 105 20.25 -7.40 0.82
CA VAL A 105 19.13 -7.26 -0.12
C VAL A 105 19.25 -8.23 -1.30
N VAL A 106 20.45 -8.48 -1.81
CA VAL A 106 20.65 -9.41 -2.94
C VAL A 106 20.26 -10.84 -2.58
N ASP A 107 20.52 -11.26 -1.33
CA ASP A 107 20.11 -12.59 -0.86
C ASP A 107 18.60 -12.68 -0.65
N GLN A 108 17.98 -11.59 -0.21
CA GLN A 108 16.51 -11.49 -0.15
C GLN A 108 15.88 -11.59 -1.55
N ILE A 109 16.42 -10.88 -2.53
CA ILE A 109 15.98 -10.95 -3.93
C ILE A 109 16.08 -12.38 -4.48
N GLU A 110 17.15 -13.11 -4.16
CA GLU A 110 17.29 -14.52 -4.56
C GLU A 110 16.15 -15.39 -4.01
N VAL A 111 15.79 -15.21 -2.73
CA VAL A 111 14.70 -15.95 -2.10
C VAL A 111 13.37 -15.56 -2.77
N GLU A 112 13.11 -14.28 -2.95
CA GLU A 112 11.89 -13.80 -3.61
C GLU A 112 11.79 -14.32 -5.06
N LEU A 113 12.89 -14.35 -5.80
CA LEU A 113 12.89 -14.87 -7.17
C LEU A 113 12.56 -16.37 -7.21
N LYS A 114 13.08 -17.16 -6.26
CA LYS A 114 12.72 -18.59 -6.13
C LYS A 114 11.22 -18.77 -5.81
N GLU A 115 10.67 -17.95 -4.93
CA GLU A 115 9.23 -17.95 -4.63
C GLU A 115 8.41 -17.62 -5.88
N ILE A 116 8.83 -16.63 -6.67
CA ILE A 116 8.17 -16.21 -7.91
C ILE A 116 8.17 -17.35 -8.94
N VAL A 117 9.30 -18.04 -9.12
CA VAL A 117 9.41 -19.20 -10.03
C VAL A 117 8.46 -20.31 -9.59
N ASN A 118 8.41 -20.63 -8.30
CA ASN A 118 7.48 -21.62 -7.76
C ASN A 118 6.01 -21.21 -7.97
N LEU A 119 5.68 -19.95 -7.65
CA LEU A 119 4.34 -19.42 -7.86
C LEU A 119 3.94 -19.48 -9.34
N TYR A 120 4.80 -19.02 -10.24
CA TYR A 120 4.58 -19.08 -11.68
C TYR A 120 4.30 -20.52 -12.15
N THR A 121 5.14 -21.47 -11.74
CA THR A 121 5.00 -22.87 -12.12
C THR A 121 3.65 -23.46 -11.68
N ASN A 122 3.15 -23.05 -10.53
CA ASN A 122 1.88 -23.52 -9.98
C ASN A 122 0.65 -22.91 -10.68
N ILE A 123 0.76 -21.68 -11.20
CA ILE A 123 -0.41 -20.96 -11.71
C ILE A 123 -0.42 -20.79 -13.24
N LYS A 124 0.70 -21.01 -13.94
CA LYS A 124 0.85 -20.74 -15.38
C LYS A 124 -0.23 -21.42 -16.23
N ASP A 125 -0.48 -22.70 -15.99
CA ASP A 125 -1.47 -23.49 -16.75
C ASP A 125 -2.90 -23.10 -16.37
N ARG A 126 -3.11 -22.72 -15.10
CA ARG A 126 -4.40 -22.30 -14.57
C ARG A 126 -4.89 -20.98 -15.17
N PHE A 127 -3.98 -20.03 -15.37
CA PHE A 127 -4.32 -18.71 -15.90
C PHE A 127 -3.87 -18.49 -17.35
N GLY A 128 -3.31 -19.50 -18.00
CA GLY A 128 -2.82 -19.38 -19.38
C GLY A 128 -1.76 -18.29 -19.54
N LEU A 129 -0.85 -18.18 -18.56
CA LEU A 129 0.16 -17.12 -18.57
C LEU A 129 1.17 -17.30 -19.70
N GLU A 130 1.67 -16.19 -20.22
CA GLU A 130 2.78 -16.20 -21.17
C GLU A 130 3.99 -16.97 -20.63
N ASP A 131 4.85 -17.47 -21.51
CA ASP A 131 6.08 -18.13 -21.13
C ASP A 131 7.09 -17.11 -20.56
N TRP A 132 7.39 -17.24 -19.28
CA TRP A 132 8.32 -16.38 -18.56
C TRP A 132 9.74 -16.96 -18.47
N THR A 133 10.02 -18.06 -19.15
CA THR A 133 11.32 -18.74 -19.08
C THR A 133 12.46 -17.77 -19.38
N GLN A 134 12.34 -16.99 -20.46
CA GLN A 134 13.37 -16.01 -20.82
C GLN A 134 13.51 -14.89 -19.78
N ARG A 135 12.39 -14.44 -19.18
CA ARG A 135 12.43 -13.42 -18.11
C ARG A 135 13.17 -13.94 -16.88
N PHE A 136 12.93 -15.19 -16.50
CA PHE A 136 13.64 -15.82 -15.37
C PHE A 136 15.12 -16.03 -15.66
N MET A 137 15.51 -16.39 -16.90
CA MET A 137 16.92 -16.50 -17.30
C MET A 137 17.62 -15.15 -17.16
N LEU A 138 17.07 -14.08 -17.70
CA LEU A 138 17.63 -12.73 -17.60
C LEU A 138 17.71 -12.25 -16.15
N ALA A 139 16.69 -12.48 -15.35
CA ALA A 139 16.70 -12.14 -13.93
C ALA A 139 17.77 -12.91 -13.15
N ASN A 140 17.99 -14.18 -13.47
CA ASN A 140 19.04 -14.97 -12.85
C ASN A 140 20.46 -14.51 -13.27
N GLU A 141 20.66 -14.15 -14.53
CA GLU A 141 21.92 -13.57 -15.01
C GLU A 141 22.22 -12.24 -14.30
N GLN A 142 21.20 -11.38 -14.13
CA GLN A 142 21.33 -10.12 -13.41
C GLN A 142 21.65 -10.34 -11.93
N LEU A 143 20.99 -11.31 -11.28
CA LEU A 143 21.30 -11.70 -9.91
C LEU A 143 22.75 -12.16 -9.74
N ILE A 144 23.26 -12.99 -10.65
CA ILE A 144 24.65 -13.45 -10.63
C ILE A 144 25.62 -12.28 -10.81
N SER A 145 25.30 -11.33 -11.70
CA SER A 145 26.11 -10.13 -11.91
C SER A 145 26.16 -9.27 -10.64
N LEU A 146 25.03 -9.05 -9.98
CA LEU A 146 24.96 -8.29 -8.73
C LEU A 146 25.73 -8.98 -7.59
N LYS A 147 25.65 -10.29 -7.47
CA LYS A 147 26.47 -11.05 -6.51
C LYS A 147 27.95 -10.87 -6.73
N LYS A 148 28.42 -10.91 -7.98
CA LYS A 148 29.83 -10.66 -8.32
C LYS A 148 30.26 -9.24 -7.96
N LYS A 149 29.44 -8.22 -8.25
CA LYS A 149 29.70 -6.83 -7.85
C LYS A 149 29.77 -6.67 -6.33
N ARG A 150 28.82 -7.27 -5.60
CA ARG A 150 28.82 -7.31 -4.14
C ARG A 150 30.13 -7.88 -3.60
N ASP A 151 30.52 -9.06 -4.10
CA ASP A 151 31.70 -9.75 -3.63
C ASP A 151 32.98 -8.94 -3.95
N SER A 152 33.01 -8.24 -5.10
CA SER A 152 34.09 -7.31 -5.44
C SER A 152 34.19 -6.15 -4.45
N ILE A 153 33.06 -5.49 -4.12
CA ILE A 153 33.01 -4.40 -3.15
C ILE A 153 33.48 -4.88 -1.77
N VAL A 154 33.00 -6.04 -1.33
CA VAL A 154 33.39 -6.63 -0.03
C VAL A 154 34.89 -6.93 0.01
N ASN A 155 35.46 -7.42 -1.09
CA ASN A 155 36.90 -7.68 -1.17
C ASN A 155 37.72 -6.39 -1.14
N LEU A 156 37.29 -5.34 -1.87
CA LEU A 156 37.97 -4.04 -1.85
C LEU A 156 37.94 -3.41 -0.45
N LEU A 157 36.81 -3.51 0.27
CA LEU A 157 36.69 -3.05 1.64
C LEU A 157 37.57 -3.82 2.63
N LYS A 158 37.78 -5.12 2.42
CA LYS A 158 38.62 -5.95 3.30
C LYS A 158 40.11 -5.73 3.11
N ASN A 159 40.51 -5.42 1.89
CA ASN A 159 41.92 -5.30 1.52
C ASN A 159 42.48 -3.88 1.67
N ASP A 160 41.62 -2.88 1.98
CA ASP A 160 41.99 -1.46 2.04
C ASP A 160 42.77 -0.99 0.78
N GLU A 161 42.38 -1.53 -0.41
CA GLU A 161 43.09 -1.25 -1.67
C GLU A 161 42.64 0.06 -2.32
N GLN A 162 41.49 0.59 -1.92
CA GLN A 162 40.89 1.82 -2.48
C GLN A 162 40.40 2.76 -1.38
N THR A 163 40.44 4.05 -1.68
CA THR A 163 39.88 5.07 -0.77
C THR A 163 38.35 5.00 -0.75
N SER A 164 37.73 5.53 0.29
CA SER A 164 36.27 5.56 0.38
C SER A 164 35.67 6.44 -0.73
N VAL A 165 36.34 7.51 -1.12
CA VAL A 165 35.91 8.38 -2.24
C VAL A 165 35.93 7.65 -3.59
N GLU A 166 36.90 6.77 -3.82
CA GLU A 166 36.95 5.96 -5.06
C GLU A 166 35.88 4.84 -5.03
N LEU A 167 35.70 4.22 -3.87
CA LEU A 167 34.79 3.10 -3.71
C LEU A 167 33.32 3.53 -3.67
N VAL A 168 33.01 4.74 -3.15
CA VAL A 168 31.64 5.24 -3.04
C VAL A 168 30.90 5.29 -4.36
N HIS A 169 31.63 5.56 -5.43
CA HIS A 169 31.03 5.57 -6.78
C HIS A 169 30.54 4.17 -7.19
N GLN A 170 31.38 3.15 -7.01
CA GLN A 170 31.03 1.76 -7.30
C GLN A 170 29.91 1.28 -6.37
N TYR A 171 29.94 1.71 -5.10
CA TYR A 171 28.92 1.39 -4.13
C TYR A 171 27.56 2.01 -4.51
N ARG A 172 27.51 3.25 -4.96
CA ARG A 172 26.29 3.92 -5.41
C ARG A 172 25.70 3.25 -6.64
N GLU A 173 26.53 2.93 -7.64
CA GLU A 173 26.10 2.19 -8.84
C GLU A 173 25.51 0.83 -8.46
N TYR A 174 26.19 0.09 -7.60
CA TYR A 174 25.69 -1.18 -7.09
C TYR A 174 24.35 -1.05 -6.35
N THR A 175 24.23 -0.09 -5.45
CA THR A 175 23.00 0.16 -4.70
C THR A 175 21.83 0.48 -5.63
N GLN A 176 22.06 1.36 -6.60
CA GLN A 176 21.05 1.71 -7.59
C GLN A 176 20.61 0.49 -8.43
N GLU A 177 21.56 -0.29 -8.91
CA GLU A 177 21.24 -1.50 -9.68
C GLU A 177 20.46 -2.53 -8.84
N VAL A 178 20.79 -2.69 -7.56
CA VAL A 178 20.08 -3.56 -6.63
C VAL A 178 18.64 -3.07 -6.42
N GLU A 179 18.44 -1.77 -6.21
CA GLU A 179 17.10 -1.18 -6.04
C GLU A 179 16.23 -1.35 -7.29
N GLU A 180 16.80 -1.07 -8.47
CA GLU A 180 16.11 -1.23 -9.75
C GLU A 180 15.71 -2.69 -9.99
N PHE A 181 16.63 -3.62 -9.73
CA PHE A 181 16.35 -5.04 -9.88
C PHE A 181 15.33 -5.55 -8.86
N HIS A 182 15.40 -5.11 -7.61
CA HIS A 182 14.42 -5.46 -6.60
C HIS A 182 13.02 -4.96 -6.97
N ALA A 183 12.93 -3.74 -7.52
CA ALA A 183 11.67 -3.21 -8.04
C ALA A 183 11.10 -4.06 -9.19
N GLN A 184 11.93 -4.54 -10.10
CA GLN A 184 11.52 -5.45 -11.18
C GLN A 184 11.01 -6.80 -10.63
N VAL A 185 11.71 -7.38 -9.66
CA VAL A 185 11.30 -8.64 -9.02
C VAL A 185 9.98 -8.48 -8.28
N LYS A 186 9.78 -7.37 -7.58
CA LYS A 186 8.49 -7.03 -6.92
C LYS A 186 7.36 -6.87 -7.94
N ASP A 187 7.60 -6.22 -9.08
CA ASP A 187 6.61 -6.10 -10.15
C ASP A 187 6.23 -7.47 -10.72
N MET A 188 7.20 -8.35 -10.93
CA MET A 188 6.93 -9.74 -11.35
C MET A 188 6.05 -10.47 -10.34
N LYS A 189 6.35 -10.38 -9.04
CA LYS A 189 5.56 -10.98 -7.97
C LYS A 189 4.14 -10.42 -7.95
N GLN A 190 3.99 -9.10 -8.06
CA GLN A 190 2.70 -8.44 -8.04
C GLN A 190 1.81 -8.86 -9.22
N LYS A 191 2.37 -9.02 -10.42
CA LYS A 191 1.64 -9.51 -11.59
C LYS A 191 1.11 -10.92 -11.40
N LEU A 192 1.91 -11.83 -10.83
CA LEU A 192 1.49 -13.21 -10.57
C LEU A 192 0.44 -13.28 -9.45
N VAL A 193 0.64 -12.54 -8.36
CA VAL A 193 -0.33 -12.45 -7.26
C VAL A 193 -1.63 -11.82 -7.75
N GLY A 194 -1.56 -10.79 -8.59
CA GLY A 194 -2.72 -10.16 -9.22
C GLY A 194 -3.54 -11.15 -10.04
N ALA A 195 -2.90 -11.96 -10.86
CA ALA A 195 -3.56 -12.99 -11.67
C ALA A 195 -4.34 -14.01 -10.81
N SER A 196 -3.83 -14.38 -9.65
CA SER A 196 -4.49 -15.35 -8.75
C SER A 196 -5.51 -14.72 -7.78
N SER A 197 -5.46 -13.42 -7.56
CA SER A 197 -6.32 -12.73 -6.59
C SER A 197 -7.79 -12.72 -7.00
N ASP A 198 -8.08 -12.58 -8.30
CA ASP A 198 -9.43 -12.55 -8.82
C ASP A 198 -10.17 -13.88 -8.61
N GLU A 199 -9.48 -15.00 -8.80
CA GLU A 199 -10.05 -16.33 -8.51
C GLU A 199 -10.39 -16.47 -7.03
N SER A 200 -9.48 -16.09 -6.14
CA SER A 200 -9.69 -16.15 -4.70
C SER A 200 -10.85 -15.25 -4.24
N ARG A 201 -10.94 -14.03 -4.81
CA ARG A 201 -12.04 -13.10 -4.56
C ARG A 201 -13.36 -13.70 -5.03
N ALA A 202 -13.41 -14.24 -6.24
CA ALA A 202 -14.61 -14.83 -6.81
C ALA A 202 -15.11 -16.03 -5.98
N LYS A 203 -14.23 -16.91 -5.52
CA LYS A 203 -14.59 -18.03 -4.63
C LYS A 203 -15.23 -17.56 -3.33
N LYS A 204 -14.66 -16.54 -2.69
CA LYS A 204 -15.22 -15.95 -1.45
C LYS A 204 -16.59 -15.30 -1.70
N GLN A 205 -16.73 -14.54 -2.78
CA GLN A 205 -18.00 -13.92 -3.14
C GLN A 205 -19.07 -14.95 -3.49
N LEU A 206 -18.71 -16.02 -4.21
CA LEU A 206 -19.63 -17.09 -4.55
C LEU A 206 -20.27 -17.73 -3.31
N ILE A 207 -19.46 -18.04 -2.29
CA ILE A 207 -19.95 -18.57 -1.01
C ILE A 207 -20.92 -17.58 -0.36
N LYS A 208 -20.56 -16.29 -0.33
CA LYS A 208 -21.41 -15.25 0.24
C LYS A 208 -22.75 -15.13 -0.49
N LEU A 209 -22.75 -15.15 -1.83
CA LEU A 209 -23.98 -15.11 -2.63
C LEU A 209 -24.88 -16.32 -2.37
N GLN A 210 -24.29 -17.53 -2.22
CA GLN A 210 -25.06 -18.72 -1.85
C GLN A 210 -25.73 -18.60 -0.49
N LEU A 211 -25.01 -18.05 0.50
CA LEU A 211 -25.56 -17.81 1.84
C LEU A 211 -26.72 -16.82 1.79
N ILE A 212 -26.57 -15.70 1.07
CA ILE A 212 -27.63 -14.71 0.92
C ILE A 212 -28.85 -15.31 0.23
N LEU A 213 -28.66 -16.08 -0.85
CA LEU A 213 -29.77 -16.70 -1.56
C LEU A 213 -30.51 -17.74 -0.71
N ASN A 214 -29.78 -18.51 0.10
CA ASN A 214 -30.37 -19.44 1.05
C ASN A 214 -31.15 -18.71 2.16
N GLU A 215 -30.62 -17.57 2.66
CA GLU A 215 -31.32 -16.73 3.64
C GLU A 215 -32.64 -16.21 3.08
N VAL A 216 -32.64 -15.70 1.84
CA VAL A 216 -33.85 -15.25 1.15
C VAL A 216 -34.88 -16.39 1.06
N ARG A 217 -34.44 -17.58 0.65
CA ARG A 217 -35.32 -18.76 0.57
C ARG A 217 -35.91 -19.13 1.93
N LEU A 218 -35.07 -19.24 2.96
CA LEU A 218 -35.51 -19.57 4.33
C LEU A 218 -36.46 -18.53 4.89
N SER A 219 -36.17 -17.24 4.72
CA SER A 219 -37.03 -16.17 5.20
C SER A 219 -38.42 -16.20 4.56
N ALA A 220 -38.48 -16.49 3.27
CA ALA A 220 -39.74 -16.64 2.57
C ALA A 220 -40.55 -17.86 3.05
N MET A 221 -39.87 -18.97 3.35
CA MET A 221 -40.52 -20.20 3.84
C MET A 221 -40.99 -20.09 5.29
N THR A 222 -40.17 -19.54 6.18
CA THR A 222 -40.45 -19.46 7.62
C THR A 222 -41.53 -18.46 7.98
N ARG A 223 -41.72 -17.43 7.18
CA ARG A 223 -42.76 -16.42 7.40
C ARG A 223 -44.17 -16.83 6.94
N HIS A 224 -44.30 -18.01 6.34
CA HIS A 224 -45.58 -18.55 5.85
C HIS A 224 -46.43 -17.54 5.09
N LEU A 225 -45.72 -16.75 4.21
CA LEU A 225 -46.38 -15.74 3.40
C LEU A 225 -47.37 -16.44 2.45
N PRO A 226 -48.69 -16.15 2.54
CA PRO A 226 -49.66 -16.72 1.60
C PRO A 226 -49.34 -16.21 0.20
N SER A 227 -49.34 -17.10 -0.79
CA SER A 227 -49.10 -16.78 -2.18
C SER A 227 -47.77 -16.06 -2.45
N ILE A 228 -46.64 -16.69 -2.09
CA ILE A 228 -45.37 -16.32 -2.69
C ILE A 228 -45.53 -16.46 -4.19
N SER A 229 -45.42 -15.34 -4.92
CA SER A 229 -45.69 -15.33 -6.36
C SER A 229 -44.76 -16.34 -7.07
N SER A 230 -45.27 -16.97 -8.12
CA SER A 230 -44.45 -17.85 -8.99
C SER A 230 -43.20 -17.14 -9.46
N SER A 231 -43.28 -15.80 -9.66
CA SER A 231 -42.14 -14.94 -10.05
C SER A 231 -41.03 -14.94 -9.00
N PHE A 232 -41.33 -14.98 -7.71
CA PHE A 232 -40.30 -15.02 -6.66
C PHE A 232 -39.50 -16.34 -6.69
N ASN A 233 -40.18 -17.46 -6.93
CA ASN A 233 -39.52 -18.74 -7.11
C ASN A 233 -38.68 -18.79 -8.39
N GLU A 234 -39.13 -18.13 -9.46
CA GLU A 234 -38.35 -17.96 -10.70
C GLU A 234 -37.11 -17.10 -10.46
N ASP A 235 -37.23 -16.02 -9.68
CA ASP A 235 -36.10 -15.18 -9.30
C ASP A 235 -35.05 -15.93 -8.47
N ILE A 236 -35.48 -16.80 -7.55
CA ILE A 236 -34.55 -17.68 -6.80
C ILE A 236 -33.82 -18.63 -7.75
N LYS A 237 -34.53 -19.26 -8.69
CA LYS A 237 -33.90 -20.12 -9.69
C LYS A 237 -32.93 -19.36 -10.60
N GLU A 238 -33.27 -18.15 -10.97
CA GLU A 238 -32.38 -17.28 -11.75
C GLU A 238 -31.11 -16.92 -10.97
N GLY A 239 -31.21 -16.60 -9.67
CA GLY A 239 -30.06 -16.41 -8.79
C GLY A 239 -29.17 -17.66 -8.71
N GLU A 240 -29.78 -18.85 -8.59
CA GLU A 240 -29.03 -20.12 -8.63
C GLU A 240 -28.34 -20.36 -9.97
N ARG A 241 -28.98 -19.99 -11.07
CA ARG A 241 -28.43 -20.12 -12.42
C ARG A 241 -27.21 -19.21 -12.60
N LEU A 242 -27.29 -17.95 -12.14
CA LEU A 242 -26.18 -17.02 -12.21
C LEU A 242 -24.99 -17.46 -11.35
N ILE A 243 -25.25 -17.94 -10.14
CA ILE A 243 -24.23 -18.53 -9.25
C ILE A 243 -23.57 -19.76 -9.93
N SER A 244 -24.36 -20.59 -10.59
CA SER A 244 -23.85 -21.78 -11.31
C SER A 244 -22.99 -21.39 -12.51
N ARG A 245 -23.31 -20.31 -13.24
CA ARG A 245 -22.44 -19.77 -14.32
C ARG A 245 -21.07 -19.40 -13.79
N VAL A 246 -21.00 -18.65 -12.69
CA VAL A 246 -19.71 -18.28 -12.05
C VAL A 246 -18.93 -19.54 -11.66
N ARG A 247 -19.59 -20.56 -11.13
CA ARG A 247 -18.94 -21.83 -10.75
C ARG A 247 -18.36 -22.54 -11.96
N VAL A 248 -19.08 -22.61 -13.06
CA VAL A 248 -18.62 -23.25 -14.31
C VAL A 248 -17.38 -22.54 -14.85
N VAL A 249 -17.37 -21.20 -14.84
CA VAL A 249 -16.18 -20.42 -15.26
C VAL A 249 -14.99 -20.68 -14.32
N LEU A 250 -15.24 -20.77 -13.00
CA LEU A 250 -14.20 -21.10 -12.01
C LEU A 250 -13.61 -22.51 -12.18
N GLU A 251 -14.36 -23.45 -12.72
CA GLU A 251 -13.90 -24.83 -12.97
C GLU A 251 -13.13 -24.97 -14.29
N HIS A 252 -13.26 -24.03 -15.22
CA HIS A 252 -12.54 -24.05 -16.49
C HIS A 252 -11.06 -23.70 -16.33
N SER A 253 -10.23 -24.36 -17.15
CA SER A 253 -8.80 -24.07 -17.25
C SER A 253 -8.42 -23.99 -18.75
N PRO A 254 -7.77 -22.92 -19.19
CA PRO A 254 -7.37 -21.73 -18.44
C PRO A 254 -8.56 -20.89 -17.96
N LEU A 255 -8.38 -20.18 -16.83
CA LEU A 255 -9.43 -19.32 -16.26
C LEU A 255 -9.54 -18.02 -17.07
N ASP A 256 -10.72 -17.77 -17.62
CA ASP A 256 -11.05 -16.47 -18.23
C ASP A 256 -11.49 -15.48 -17.14
N VAL A 257 -10.56 -14.63 -16.72
CA VAL A 257 -10.78 -13.65 -15.64
C VAL A 257 -11.80 -12.57 -16.06
N GLN A 258 -11.87 -12.21 -17.34
CA GLN A 258 -12.85 -11.21 -17.80
C GLN A 258 -14.26 -11.76 -17.72
N THR A 259 -14.50 -12.94 -18.25
CA THR A 259 -15.80 -13.62 -18.14
C THR A 259 -16.15 -13.89 -16.69
N LEU A 260 -15.20 -14.33 -15.86
CA LEU A 260 -15.40 -14.53 -14.42
C LEU A 260 -15.90 -13.27 -13.72
N ASN A 261 -15.24 -12.14 -13.94
CA ASN A 261 -15.61 -10.87 -13.30
C ASN A 261 -16.96 -10.36 -13.79
N ALA A 262 -17.29 -10.51 -15.07
CA ALA A 262 -18.58 -10.12 -15.63
C ALA A 262 -19.73 -10.96 -15.04
N ASP A 263 -19.60 -12.29 -15.07
CA ASP A 263 -20.61 -13.20 -14.51
C ASP A 263 -20.77 -13.04 -12.99
N LEU A 264 -19.67 -12.80 -12.29
CA LEU A 264 -19.70 -12.52 -10.85
C LEU A 264 -20.44 -11.22 -10.53
N GLN A 265 -20.22 -10.16 -11.31
CA GLN A 265 -20.92 -8.90 -11.12
C GLN A 265 -22.41 -9.04 -11.38
N ASP A 266 -22.80 -9.72 -12.46
CA ASP A 266 -24.20 -10.03 -12.75
C ASP A 266 -24.89 -10.79 -11.61
N ALA A 267 -24.19 -11.78 -11.05
CA ALA A 267 -24.70 -12.56 -9.92
C ALA A 267 -24.82 -11.71 -8.64
N ILE A 268 -23.84 -10.86 -8.35
CA ILE A 268 -23.86 -9.94 -7.21
C ILE A 268 -25.07 -9.00 -7.31
N ASP A 269 -25.21 -8.31 -8.44
CA ASP A 269 -26.26 -7.31 -8.64
C ASP A 269 -27.66 -7.93 -8.56
N PHE A 270 -27.81 -9.11 -9.13
CA PHE A 270 -29.08 -9.82 -9.09
C PHE A 270 -29.43 -10.31 -7.68
N VAL A 271 -28.54 -11.02 -7.03
CA VAL A 271 -28.79 -11.63 -5.72
C VAL A 271 -29.03 -10.57 -4.65
N TYR A 272 -28.27 -9.48 -4.64
CA TYR A 272 -28.49 -8.39 -3.68
C TYR A 272 -29.81 -7.63 -3.95
N ARG A 273 -30.18 -7.44 -5.20
CA ARG A 273 -31.49 -6.86 -5.55
C ARG A 273 -32.62 -7.77 -5.08
N LEU A 274 -32.50 -9.08 -5.31
CA LEU A 274 -33.49 -10.06 -4.84
C LEU A 274 -33.60 -10.06 -3.30
N TYR A 275 -32.48 -10.02 -2.60
CA TYR A 275 -32.43 -9.93 -1.15
C TYR A 275 -33.15 -8.68 -0.62
N ASN A 276 -32.89 -7.52 -1.20
CA ASN A 276 -33.55 -6.27 -0.81
C ASN A 276 -35.05 -6.33 -1.10
N ASN A 277 -35.45 -6.84 -2.25
CA ASN A 277 -36.86 -6.99 -2.61
C ASN A 277 -37.60 -7.94 -1.67
N ALA A 278 -36.98 -9.06 -1.31
CA ALA A 278 -37.53 -10.04 -0.36
C ALA A 278 -37.72 -9.41 1.03
N ASN A 279 -36.71 -8.71 1.53
CA ASN A 279 -36.79 -8.03 2.83
C ASN A 279 -37.88 -6.93 2.85
N ASN A 280 -38.01 -6.17 1.79
CA ASN A 280 -39.07 -5.18 1.64
C ASN A 280 -40.45 -5.86 1.66
N LEU A 281 -40.61 -6.94 0.91
CA LEU A 281 -41.87 -7.69 0.86
C LEU A 281 -42.25 -8.24 2.24
N ILE A 282 -41.31 -8.87 2.93
CA ILE A 282 -41.49 -9.38 4.29
C ILE A 282 -41.85 -8.26 5.26
N GLY A 283 -41.15 -7.13 5.17
CA GLY A 283 -41.43 -5.95 6.00
C GLY A 283 -42.83 -5.40 5.80
N VAL A 284 -43.30 -5.31 4.55
CA VAL A 284 -44.67 -4.89 4.24
C VAL A 284 -45.69 -5.91 4.76
N ALA A 285 -45.46 -7.21 4.58
CA ALA A 285 -46.34 -8.26 5.10
C ALA A 285 -46.53 -8.17 6.65
N ILE A 286 -45.42 -8.01 7.38
CA ILE A 286 -45.47 -7.82 8.85
C ILE A 286 -46.29 -6.56 9.24
N MET A 287 -46.12 -5.47 8.47
CA MET A 287 -46.90 -4.26 8.71
C MET A 287 -48.40 -4.48 8.46
N VAL A 288 -48.79 -5.25 7.44
CA VAL A 288 -50.17 -5.63 7.19
C VAL A 288 -50.75 -6.42 8.35
N GLU A 289 -50.03 -7.47 8.80
CA GLU A 289 -50.46 -8.29 9.95
C GLU A 289 -50.65 -7.43 11.21
N ASN A 290 -49.68 -6.56 11.51
CA ASN A 290 -49.78 -5.64 12.64
C ASN A 290 -50.97 -4.68 12.54
N ALA A 291 -51.24 -4.16 11.34
CA ALA A 291 -52.36 -3.26 11.10
C ALA A 291 -53.71 -4.02 11.31
N ILE A 292 -53.82 -5.24 10.75
CA ILE A 292 -55.03 -6.08 10.91
C ILE A 292 -55.23 -6.43 12.39
N VAL A 293 -54.21 -6.87 13.10
CA VAL A 293 -54.26 -7.21 14.54
C VAL A 293 -54.67 -5.98 15.36
N PHE A 294 -54.14 -4.82 15.06
CA PHE A 294 -54.52 -3.58 15.72
C PHE A 294 -55.99 -3.21 15.45
N GLY A 295 -56.39 -3.30 14.18
CA GLY A 295 -57.77 -2.96 13.75
C GLY A 295 -58.84 -3.91 14.24
N ASN A 296 -58.49 -5.17 14.53
CA ASN A 296 -59.41 -6.19 15.01
C ASN A 296 -60.17 -5.77 16.28
N ARG A 297 -59.58 -4.90 17.10
CA ARG A 297 -60.23 -4.37 18.34
C ARG A 297 -61.48 -3.52 18.04
N PHE A 298 -61.59 -3.00 16.84
CA PHE A 298 -62.64 -2.07 16.47
C PHE A 298 -63.70 -2.68 15.52
N ARG A 299 -63.51 -3.94 15.07
CA ARG A 299 -64.40 -4.61 14.10
C ARG A 299 -65.85 -4.69 14.62
N SER A 300 -66.03 -5.08 15.89
CA SER A 300 -67.36 -5.25 16.50
C SER A 300 -68.14 -3.96 16.62
N SER A 301 -67.45 -2.82 16.71
CA SER A 301 -68.10 -1.51 16.94
C SER A 301 -68.17 -0.64 15.69
N HIS A 302 -67.47 -1.00 14.61
CA HIS A 302 -67.35 -0.21 13.39
C HIS A 302 -67.41 -1.04 12.10
N PRO A 303 -68.60 -1.19 11.49
CA PRO A 303 -68.78 -2.00 10.26
C PRO A 303 -67.88 -1.63 9.10
N ALA A 304 -67.53 -0.34 8.98
CA ALA A 304 -66.66 0.17 7.92
C ALA A 304 -65.22 -0.35 8.09
N ILE A 305 -64.72 -0.47 9.35
CA ILE A 305 -63.40 -1.05 9.65
C ILE A 305 -63.44 -2.55 9.34
N ASP A 306 -64.48 -3.25 9.74
CA ASP A 306 -64.61 -4.68 9.49
C ASP A 306 -64.59 -4.97 7.98
N SER A 307 -65.36 -4.26 7.18
CA SER A 307 -65.32 -4.38 5.70
C SER A 307 -63.96 -4.07 5.11
N GLY A 308 -63.29 -3.04 5.61
CA GLY A 308 -61.96 -2.63 5.11
C GLY A 308 -60.88 -3.68 5.48
N LEU A 309 -60.87 -4.15 6.69
CA LEU A 309 -59.88 -5.19 7.14
C LEU A 309 -60.10 -6.53 6.42
N THR A 310 -61.38 -6.91 6.19
CA THR A 310 -61.72 -8.11 5.39
C THR A 310 -61.14 -8.03 3.99
N ARG A 311 -61.27 -6.87 3.31
CA ARG A 311 -60.63 -6.64 2.00
C ARG A 311 -59.12 -6.67 2.07
N ALA A 312 -58.52 -6.12 3.13
CA ALA A 312 -57.07 -6.17 3.34
C ALA A 312 -56.60 -7.61 3.54
N GLU A 313 -57.32 -8.43 4.32
CA GLU A 313 -57.03 -9.88 4.49
C GLU A 313 -57.09 -10.65 3.16
N LEU A 314 -58.08 -10.38 2.31
CA LEU A 314 -58.18 -10.99 0.99
C LEU A 314 -57.01 -10.62 0.08
N CYS A 315 -56.62 -9.32 0.05
CA CYS A 315 -55.45 -8.88 -0.68
C CYS A 315 -54.16 -9.55 -0.12
N PHE A 316 -54.04 -9.66 1.21
CA PHE A 316 -52.91 -10.31 1.85
C PHE A 316 -52.81 -11.79 1.45
N GLN A 317 -53.92 -12.53 1.49
CA GLN A 317 -53.96 -13.93 1.07
C GLN A 317 -53.62 -14.12 -0.44
N ASN A 318 -53.92 -13.14 -1.27
CA ASN A 318 -53.59 -13.13 -2.71
C ASN A 318 -52.13 -12.67 -2.98
N GLY A 319 -51.36 -12.34 -1.96
CA GLY A 319 -49.95 -11.86 -2.13
C GLY A 319 -49.83 -10.39 -2.52
N GLU A 320 -50.94 -9.62 -2.50
CA GLU A 320 -50.98 -8.17 -2.83
C GLU A 320 -50.65 -7.35 -1.56
N TYR A 321 -49.49 -7.55 -0.94
CA TYR A 321 -49.18 -7.04 0.40
C TYR A 321 -49.20 -5.51 0.47
N THR A 322 -48.67 -4.80 -0.53
CA THR A 322 -48.68 -3.34 -0.58
C THR A 322 -50.09 -2.78 -0.64
N ARG A 323 -50.98 -3.44 -1.41
CA ARG A 323 -52.39 -3.05 -1.51
C ARG A 323 -53.13 -3.35 -0.22
N ALA A 324 -52.88 -4.54 0.39
CA ALA A 324 -53.43 -4.91 1.68
C ALA A 324 -53.06 -3.89 2.78
N LEU A 325 -51.81 -3.46 2.85
CA LEU A 325 -51.33 -2.45 3.79
C LEU A 325 -52.08 -1.12 3.59
N LYS A 326 -52.17 -0.67 2.36
CA LYS A 326 -52.87 0.61 2.04
C LYS A 326 -54.34 0.55 2.52
N ILE A 327 -55.07 -0.54 2.21
CA ILE A 327 -56.47 -0.70 2.61
C ILE A 327 -56.58 -0.77 4.12
N ALA A 328 -55.74 -1.56 4.81
CA ALA A 328 -55.77 -1.70 6.26
C ALA A 328 -55.55 -0.36 6.98
N ILE A 329 -54.52 0.38 6.57
CA ILE A 329 -54.17 1.69 7.14
C ILE A 329 -55.29 2.69 6.91
N GLN A 330 -55.77 2.81 5.66
CA GLN A 330 -56.87 3.76 5.33
C GLN A 330 -58.16 3.50 6.16
N SER A 331 -58.44 2.20 6.37
CA SER A 331 -59.64 1.83 7.15
C SER A 331 -59.55 2.22 8.63
N ILE A 332 -58.32 2.21 9.18
CA ILE A 332 -58.09 2.53 10.59
C ILE A 332 -57.82 4.03 10.80
N GLU A 333 -57.12 4.67 9.84
CA GLU A 333 -56.70 6.08 9.92
C GLU A 333 -57.88 7.02 9.95
N ASN A 334 -58.97 6.67 9.27
CA ASN A 334 -60.22 7.46 9.27
C ASN A 334 -60.84 7.59 10.68
N MET A 335 -60.52 6.63 11.62
CA MET A 335 -61.04 6.63 12.97
C MET A 335 -59.98 7.00 14.03
N HIS A 336 -58.73 6.67 13.74
CA HIS A 336 -57.57 6.92 14.60
C HIS A 336 -56.43 7.55 13.82
N PRO A 337 -56.43 8.86 13.63
CA PRO A 337 -55.35 9.55 12.96
C PRO A 337 -53.97 9.30 13.59
N GLY A 338 -52.93 9.05 12.78
CA GLY A 338 -51.58 8.79 13.25
C GLY A 338 -51.25 7.32 13.59
N VAL A 339 -52.13 6.38 13.21
CA VAL A 339 -51.91 4.93 13.40
C VAL A 339 -50.72 4.45 12.62
N TYR A 340 -50.52 4.96 11.40
CA TYR A 340 -49.36 4.60 10.59
C TYR A 340 -48.03 4.88 11.30
N GLU A 341 -47.89 6.05 11.92
CA GLU A 341 -46.67 6.43 12.65
C GLU A 341 -46.45 5.52 13.86
N LYS A 342 -47.51 5.12 14.55
CA LYS A 342 -47.44 4.19 15.69
C LYS A 342 -47.10 2.77 15.28
N LEU A 343 -47.56 2.32 14.12
CA LEU A 343 -47.22 1.01 13.56
C LEU A 343 -45.77 0.97 13.05
N VAL A 344 -45.29 2.04 12.45
CA VAL A 344 -43.89 2.19 12.01
C VAL A 344 -42.95 2.27 13.20
N ALA A 345 -43.33 2.97 14.29
CA ALA A 345 -42.52 3.06 15.51
C ALA A 345 -42.38 1.71 16.26
N ARG A 346 -43.29 0.75 16.01
CA ARG A 346 -43.24 -0.62 16.56
C ARG A 346 -42.44 -1.59 15.70
N LYS A 347 -41.63 -1.12 14.74
CA LYS A 347 -40.69 -1.99 14.01
C LYS A 347 -39.79 -2.71 15.01
N ASP A 348 -39.86 -4.03 14.99
CA ASP A 348 -39.02 -4.93 15.76
C ASP A 348 -37.53 -4.58 15.50
N PRO A 349 -36.72 -4.36 16.52
CA PRO A 349 -35.28 -4.06 16.34
C PRO A 349 -34.53 -5.11 15.53
N ALA A 350 -35.07 -6.32 15.37
CA ALA A 350 -34.48 -7.37 14.56
C ALA A 350 -34.44 -7.07 13.05
N VAL A 351 -35.24 -6.14 12.54
CA VAL A 351 -35.28 -5.78 11.12
C VAL A 351 -34.32 -4.62 10.78
N MET A 352 -33.86 -3.87 11.77
CA MET A 352 -32.94 -2.74 11.58
C MET A 352 -31.44 -3.10 11.54
N ASN A 353 -31.05 -4.30 11.96
CA ASN A 353 -29.63 -4.72 12.01
C ASN A 353 -29.08 -5.31 10.71
N VAL A 354 -29.83 -5.31 9.62
CA VAL A 354 -29.38 -5.86 8.32
C VAL A 354 -29.07 -4.77 7.29
N ALA A 355 -29.20 -3.49 7.67
CA ALA A 355 -28.96 -2.35 6.76
C ALA A 355 -27.72 -1.51 7.15
N GLN A 356 -26.74 -2.12 7.83
CA GLN A 356 -25.38 -1.55 7.98
C GLN A 356 -24.32 -2.43 7.38
#